data_adb0311798b9ee352b182886dd3acca2
#
_entry.id   adb0311798b9ee352b182886dd3acca2
#
_cell.length_a   1.000
_cell.length_b   1.000
_cell.length_c   1.000
_cell.angle_alpha   90.00
_cell.angle_beta   90.00
_cell.angle_gamma   90.00
#
_symmetry.space_group_name_H-M   'P 1'
#
loop_
_entity.id
_entity.type
_entity.pdbx_description
1 polymer ?
#
loop_
_entity_poly.entity_id
_entity_poly.type
_entity_poly.pdbx_seq_one_letter_code
_entity_poly.pdbx_strand_id
1 'polypeptide(L)'
;MYKRQGGHRQASHAVAQALAQRVSLSLAQADVVEMLTPLERQLILGVYGFWLRYTPAAYHAFYRWTDQASEPRIVTGSFEWLGIRTLTRQLLHLHPRLVVSTFPTSVALAHTVRQRQALNFLNALVLTDYHVHHHWARPEADLILLPTEATRQEMLAWGIEAERLEVTGLPVSLE
;
A
#
# COMPACT_ATOMS: atom_id res chain seq x y z
N MET A 1 -20.76 -1.11 9.53
CA MET A 1 -19.41 -1.01 10.09
C MET A 1 -18.48 -1.87 9.25
N TYR A 2 -17.62 -1.27 8.42
CA TYR A 2 -16.84 -1.96 7.39
C TYR A 2 -15.60 -2.61 8.00
N LYS A 3 -15.59 -3.93 8.17
CA LYS A 3 -14.48 -4.73 8.76
C LYS A 3 -13.30 -5.00 7.79
N ARG A 4 -13.30 -4.49 6.55
CA ARG A 4 -12.27 -4.83 5.56
C ARG A 4 -10.92 -4.10 5.70
N GLN A 5 -10.83 -3.02 6.45
CA GLN A 5 -9.54 -2.37 6.76
C GLN A 5 -8.78 -3.01 7.92
N GLY A 6 -9.36 -4.02 8.57
CA GLY A 6 -8.74 -4.68 9.73
C GLY A 6 -7.39 -5.30 9.43
N GLY A 7 -7.24 -6.00 8.29
CA GLY A 7 -6.02 -6.71 7.93
C GLY A 7 -4.80 -5.80 7.74
N HIS A 8 -4.93 -4.76 6.92
CA HIS A 8 -3.82 -3.82 6.66
C HIS A 8 -3.41 -3.05 7.92
N ARG A 9 -4.38 -2.65 8.77
CA ARG A 9 -4.09 -1.98 10.05
C ARG A 9 -3.41 -2.93 11.03
N GLN A 10 -3.87 -4.18 11.15
CA GLN A 10 -3.24 -5.19 11.98
C GLN A 10 -1.81 -5.47 11.52
N ALA A 11 -1.59 -5.65 10.22
CA ALA A 11 -0.27 -5.82 9.64
C ALA A 11 0.65 -4.63 9.94
N SER A 12 0.15 -3.40 9.77
CA SER A 12 0.90 -2.18 10.12
C SER A 12 1.27 -2.12 11.61
N HIS A 13 0.34 -2.48 12.50
CA HIS A 13 0.63 -2.57 13.93
C HIS A 13 1.66 -3.65 14.26
N ALA A 14 1.55 -4.84 13.67
CA ALA A 14 2.49 -5.93 13.88
C ALA A 14 3.92 -5.54 13.43
N VAL A 15 4.05 -4.91 12.28
CA VAL A 15 5.35 -4.39 11.79
C VAL A 15 5.90 -3.34 12.74
N ALA A 16 5.08 -2.38 13.18
CA ALA A 16 5.51 -1.35 14.11
C ALA A 16 5.97 -1.92 15.46
N GLN A 17 5.25 -2.91 16.01
CA GLN A 17 5.63 -3.61 17.23
C GLN A 17 6.97 -4.34 17.07
N ALA A 18 7.15 -5.09 15.98
CA ALA A 18 8.38 -5.82 15.70
C ALA A 18 9.59 -4.89 15.56
N LEU A 19 9.43 -3.74 14.92
CA LEU A 19 10.47 -2.72 14.80
C LEU A 19 10.80 -2.08 16.15
N ALA A 20 9.78 -1.72 16.93
CA ALA A 20 9.97 -1.10 18.25
C ALA A 20 10.71 -2.01 19.25
N GLN A 21 10.53 -3.34 19.14
CA GLN A 21 11.24 -4.30 19.99
C GLN A 21 12.72 -4.49 19.63
N ARG A 22 13.09 -4.23 18.38
CA ARG A 22 14.45 -4.52 17.87
C ARG A 22 15.35 -3.32 17.77
N VAL A 23 14.77 -2.13 17.63
CA VAL A 23 15.54 -0.90 17.41
C VAL A 23 14.90 0.26 18.16
N SER A 24 15.70 1.08 18.82
CA SER A 24 15.23 2.35 19.41
C SER A 24 14.89 3.34 18.29
N LEU A 25 13.65 3.32 17.82
CA LEU A 25 13.19 4.15 16.72
C LEU A 25 12.04 5.06 17.16
N SER A 26 12.00 6.26 16.60
CA SER A 26 10.77 7.07 16.59
C SER A 26 9.88 6.53 15.48
N LEU A 27 8.73 5.97 15.85
CA LEU A 27 7.75 5.40 14.94
C LEU A 27 6.53 6.31 14.84
N ALA A 28 6.10 6.59 13.61
CA ALA A 28 4.84 7.24 13.32
C ALA A 28 3.97 6.29 12.48
N GLN A 29 2.72 6.12 12.84
CA GLN A 29 1.75 5.36 12.06
C GLN A 29 0.70 6.29 11.49
N ALA A 30 0.30 6.04 10.25
CA ALA A 30 -0.71 6.81 9.57
C ALA A 30 -1.62 5.90 8.75
N ASP A 31 -2.91 6.23 8.72
CA ASP A 31 -3.90 5.57 7.88
C ASP A 31 -4.14 6.42 6.64
N VAL A 32 -4.00 5.83 5.44
CA VAL A 32 -4.20 6.54 4.17
C VAL A 32 -5.60 7.15 4.08
N VAL A 33 -6.61 6.49 4.64
CA VAL A 33 -7.99 7.03 4.67
C VAL A 33 -8.11 8.26 5.56
N GLU A 34 -7.30 8.35 6.61
CA GLU A 34 -7.26 9.53 7.49
C GLU A 34 -6.50 10.71 6.86
N MET A 35 -5.65 10.42 5.86
CA MET A 35 -4.96 11.46 5.08
C MET A 35 -5.88 12.15 4.07
N LEU A 36 -7.02 11.55 3.73
CA LEU A 36 -7.99 12.11 2.81
C LEU A 36 -8.72 13.29 3.43
N THR A 37 -8.95 14.33 2.64
CA THR A 37 -9.86 15.39 3.03
C THR A 37 -11.28 14.82 3.22
N PRO A 38 -12.16 15.50 4.01
CA PRO A 38 -13.55 15.04 4.18
C PRO A 38 -14.28 14.81 2.85
N LEU A 39 -14.02 15.66 1.85
CA LEU A 39 -14.61 15.55 0.52
C LEU A 39 -14.09 14.32 -0.24
N GLU A 40 -12.76 14.12 -0.27
CA GLU A 40 -12.13 12.95 -0.89
C GLU A 40 -12.63 11.66 -0.25
N ARG A 41 -12.69 11.63 1.08
CA ARG A 41 -13.20 10.48 1.83
C ARG A 41 -14.65 10.17 1.48
N GLN A 42 -15.53 11.18 1.45
CA GLN A 42 -16.93 11.01 1.10
C GLN A 42 -17.10 10.54 -0.34
N LEU A 43 -16.31 11.06 -1.28
CA LEU A 43 -16.32 10.64 -2.68
C LEU A 43 -15.91 9.17 -2.83
N ILE A 44 -14.76 8.79 -2.26
CA ILE A 44 -14.23 7.42 -2.37
C ILE A 44 -15.17 6.42 -1.69
N LEU A 45 -15.53 6.67 -0.44
CA LEU A 45 -16.39 5.75 0.31
C LEU A 45 -17.81 5.70 -0.29
N GLY A 46 -18.30 6.83 -0.82
CA GLY A 46 -19.59 6.90 -1.51
C GLY A 46 -19.61 6.09 -2.81
N VAL A 47 -18.63 6.30 -3.70
CA VAL A 47 -18.51 5.56 -4.96
C VAL A 47 -18.29 4.06 -4.70
N TYR A 48 -17.36 3.72 -3.80
CA TYR A 48 -17.09 2.34 -3.44
C TYR A 48 -18.29 1.64 -2.81
N GLY A 49 -18.97 2.33 -1.86
CA GLY A 49 -20.18 1.82 -1.21
C GLY A 49 -21.34 1.63 -2.21
N PHE A 50 -21.50 2.57 -3.14
CA PHE A 50 -22.48 2.47 -4.22
C PHE A 50 -22.21 1.25 -5.12
N TRP A 51 -20.98 1.06 -5.58
CA TRP A 51 -20.62 -0.09 -6.43
C TRP A 51 -20.87 -1.42 -5.74
N LEU A 52 -20.45 -1.57 -4.49
CA LEU A 52 -20.66 -2.81 -3.74
C LEU A 52 -22.13 -3.12 -3.48
N ARG A 53 -22.95 -2.06 -3.29
CA ARG A 53 -24.37 -2.24 -2.93
C ARG A 53 -25.27 -2.45 -4.15
N TYR A 54 -25.02 -1.70 -5.23
CA TYR A 54 -25.94 -1.64 -6.36
C TYR A 54 -25.44 -2.34 -7.62
N THR A 55 -24.14 -2.49 -7.78
CA THR A 55 -23.51 -3.07 -8.97
C THR A 55 -22.37 -4.02 -8.66
N PRO A 56 -22.58 -5.08 -7.83
CA PRO A 56 -21.50 -5.98 -7.43
C PRO A 56 -20.86 -6.70 -8.64
N ALA A 57 -21.64 -7.04 -9.66
CA ALA A 57 -21.13 -7.66 -10.89
C ALA A 57 -20.20 -6.72 -11.67
N ALA A 58 -20.54 -5.43 -11.75
CA ALA A 58 -19.67 -4.42 -12.38
C ALA A 58 -18.38 -4.22 -11.57
N TYR A 59 -18.45 -4.24 -10.24
CA TYR A 59 -17.28 -4.20 -9.37
C TYR A 59 -16.36 -5.41 -9.62
N HIS A 60 -16.93 -6.64 -9.70
CA HIS A 60 -16.15 -7.83 -10.01
C HIS A 60 -15.52 -7.81 -11.41
N ALA A 61 -16.25 -7.29 -12.40
CA ALA A 61 -15.72 -7.13 -13.75
C ALA A 61 -14.60 -6.11 -13.79
N PHE A 62 -14.75 -4.97 -13.11
CA PHE A 62 -13.72 -3.96 -12.96
C PHE A 62 -12.48 -4.52 -12.24
N TYR A 63 -12.68 -5.24 -11.13
CA TYR A 63 -11.59 -5.85 -10.37
C TYR A 63 -10.79 -6.86 -11.22
N ARG A 64 -11.47 -7.73 -11.98
CA ARG A 64 -10.80 -8.68 -12.89
C ARG A 64 -10.08 -7.96 -14.04
N TRP A 65 -10.67 -6.87 -14.55
CA TRP A 65 -10.05 -6.08 -15.60
C TRP A 65 -8.78 -5.38 -15.09
N THR A 66 -8.79 -4.88 -13.86
CA THR A 66 -7.62 -4.27 -13.24
C THR A 66 -6.54 -5.29 -12.81
N ASP A 67 -6.86 -6.58 -12.79
CA ASP A 67 -5.91 -7.66 -12.52
C ASP A 67 -5.10 -8.10 -13.77
N GLN A 68 -5.47 -7.59 -14.96
CA GLN A 68 -4.73 -7.89 -16.17
C GLN A 68 -3.47 -7.03 -16.30
N ALA A 69 -2.36 -7.66 -16.76
CA ALA A 69 -1.03 -7.01 -16.87
C ALA A 69 -0.98 -5.76 -17.78
N SER A 70 -2.05 -5.48 -18.51
CA SER A 70 -2.20 -4.35 -19.44
C SER A 70 -2.97 -3.16 -18.86
N GLU A 71 -3.02 -3.00 -17.51
CA GLU A 71 -3.73 -1.87 -16.91
C GLU A 71 -3.35 -0.53 -17.52
N PRO A 72 -4.33 0.26 -17.96
CA PRO A 72 -4.07 1.65 -18.27
C PRO A 72 -3.75 2.38 -16.96
N ARG A 73 -2.50 2.79 -16.79
CA ARG A 73 -2.03 3.63 -15.65
C ARG A 73 -2.91 4.85 -15.38
N ILE A 74 -3.78 5.21 -16.34
CA ILE A 74 -4.71 6.34 -16.28
C ILE A 74 -5.79 6.13 -15.20
N VAL A 75 -6.28 4.90 -14.98
CA VAL A 75 -7.37 4.65 -14.02
C VAL A 75 -6.85 4.54 -12.60
N THR A 76 -5.73 3.85 -12.40
CA THR A 76 -5.07 3.73 -11.09
C THR A 76 -4.44 5.06 -10.67
N GLY A 77 -3.83 5.79 -11.61
CA GLY A 77 -3.21 7.10 -11.35
C GLY A 77 -4.18 8.19 -10.87
N SER A 78 -5.47 8.10 -11.23
CA SER A 78 -6.46 9.11 -10.81
C SER A 78 -6.72 9.13 -9.30
N PHE A 79 -6.58 8.00 -8.62
CA PHE A 79 -6.75 7.88 -7.17
C PHE A 79 -5.43 8.04 -6.39
N GLU A 80 -4.29 7.94 -7.06
CA GLU A 80 -2.96 8.10 -6.46
C GLU A 80 -2.63 9.54 -6.01
N TRP A 81 -3.47 10.50 -6.39
CA TRP A 81 -3.30 11.91 -5.97
C TRP A 81 -4.03 12.25 -4.66
N LEU A 82 -4.95 11.38 -4.26
CA LEU A 82 -5.77 11.62 -3.08
C LEU A 82 -4.91 11.45 -1.81
N GLY A 83 -5.00 12.41 -0.92
CA GLY A 83 -4.20 12.43 0.30
C GLY A 83 -2.73 12.86 0.12
N ILE A 84 -2.24 13.10 -1.11
CA ILE A 84 -0.83 13.43 -1.36
C ILE A 84 -0.36 14.67 -0.59
N ARG A 85 -1.22 15.68 -0.45
CA ARG A 85 -0.88 16.92 0.29
C ARG A 85 -0.61 16.64 1.77
N THR A 86 -1.45 15.79 2.38
CA THR A 86 -1.29 15.41 3.79
C THR A 86 -0.05 14.55 3.99
N LEU A 87 0.16 13.56 3.10
CA LEU A 87 1.35 12.72 3.13
C LEU A 87 2.63 13.54 2.93
N THR A 88 2.64 14.47 1.98
CA THR A 88 3.78 15.37 1.76
C THR A 88 4.14 16.15 3.02
N ARG A 89 3.14 16.75 3.68
CA ARG A 89 3.36 17.49 4.93
C ARG A 89 3.92 16.61 6.03
N GLN A 90 3.39 15.39 6.19
CA GLN A 90 3.87 14.44 7.18
C GLN A 90 5.31 14.00 6.90
N LEU A 91 5.65 13.62 5.67
CA LEU A 91 6.99 13.18 5.31
C LEU A 91 8.03 14.31 5.44
N LEU A 92 7.64 15.54 5.09
CA LEU A 92 8.49 16.72 5.29
C LEU A 92 8.69 17.04 6.78
N HIS A 93 7.71 16.77 7.63
CA HIS A 93 7.83 16.99 9.07
C HIS A 93 8.65 15.90 9.77
N LEU A 94 8.43 14.64 9.39
CA LEU A 94 9.04 13.49 10.05
C LEU A 94 10.46 13.20 9.57
N HIS A 95 10.82 13.58 8.34
CA HIS A 95 12.09 13.25 7.68
C HIS A 95 12.46 11.76 7.89
N PRO A 96 11.58 10.82 7.50
CA PRO A 96 11.79 9.41 7.81
C PRO A 96 13.00 8.86 7.05
N ARG A 97 13.66 7.85 7.61
CA ARG A 97 14.67 7.04 6.92
C ARG A 97 14.07 5.83 6.22
N LEU A 98 12.89 5.41 6.66
CA LEU A 98 12.15 4.27 6.14
C LEU A 98 10.65 4.58 6.17
N VAL A 99 9.98 4.32 5.06
CA VAL A 99 8.52 4.32 4.96
C VAL A 99 8.07 2.90 4.65
N VAL A 100 7.24 2.31 5.50
CA VAL A 100 6.69 0.97 5.31
C VAL A 100 5.21 1.09 5.01
N SER A 101 4.79 0.57 3.88
CA SER A 101 3.40 0.56 3.42
C SER A 101 2.84 -0.85 3.44
N THR A 102 1.62 -1.02 3.93
CA THR A 102 0.86 -2.27 3.88
C THR A 102 -0.23 -2.24 2.81
N PHE A 103 -0.20 -1.22 1.95
CA PHE A 103 -1.14 -1.04 0.85
C PHE A 103 -0.41 -0.49 -0.40
N PRO A 104 -0.64 -1.06 -1.61
CA PRO A 104 0.16 -0.74 -2.79
C PRO A 104 0.07 0.72 -3.24
N THR A 105 -1.10 1.36 -3.15
CA THR A 105 -1.24 2.78 -3.51
C THR A 105 -0.39 3.69 -2.62
N SER A 106 -0.18 3.32 -1.36
CA SER A 106 0.65 4.11 -0.43
C SER A 106 2.12 4.17 -0.86
N VAL A 107 2.63 3.09 -1.46
CA VAL A 107 4.00 3.03 -1.99
C VAL A 107 4.17 4.02 -3.15
N ALA A 108 3.24 4.03 -4.09
CA ALA A 108 3.28 4.95 -5.23
C ALA A 108 3.18 6.42 -4.77
N LEU A 109 2.30 6.70 -3.80
CA LEU A 109 2.19 8.03 -3.17
C LEU A 109 3.51 8.45 -2.50
N ALA A 110 4.09 7.58 -1.67
CA ALA A 110 5.35 7.84 -0.97
C ALA A 110 6.49 8.07 -1.96
N HIS A 111 6.57 7.26 -3.02
CA HIS A 111 7.54 7.44 -4.11
C HIS A 111 7.38 8.80 -4.79
N THR A 112 6.16 9.17 -5.15
CA THR A 112 5.85 10.46 -5.79
C THR A 112 6.28 11.64 -4.91
N VAL A 113 6.00 11.57 -3.61
CA VAL A 113 6.44 12.61 -2.66
C VAL A 113 7.96 12.63 -2.55
N ARG A 114 8.61 11.44 -2.42
CA ARG A 114 10.06 11.30 -2.37
C ARG A 114 10.74 12.01 -3.54
N GLN A 115 10.25 11.76 -4.75
CA GLN A 115 10.79 12.36 -5.97
C GLN A 115 10.57 13.88 -6.02
N ARG A 116 9.36 14.35 -5.72
CA ARG A 116 9.01 15.77 -5.82
C ARG A 116 9.69 16.65 -4.76
N GLN A 117 9.93 16.09 -3.58
CA GLN A 117 10.50 16.82 -2.45
C GLN A 117 11.98 16.50 -2.23
N ALA A 118 12.60 15.72 -3.12
CA ALA A 118 13.99 15.26 -3.01
C ALA A 118 14.30 14.63 -1.63
N LEU A 119 13.34 13.89 -1.06
CA LEU A 119 13.51 13.19 0.20
C LEU A 119 14.33 11.90 0.00
N ASN A 120 15.09 11.53 1.01
CA ASN A 120 15.91 10.31 1.00
C ASN A 120 15.44 9.35 2.09
N PHE A 121 14.62 8.36 1.69
CA PHE A 121 14.17 7.27 2.55
C PHE A 121 13.98 5.98 1.73
N LEU A 122 14.09 4.84 2.40
CA LEU A 122 13.71 3.54 1.82
C LEU A 122 12.19 3.42 1.80
N ASN A 123 11.63 2.98 0.67
CA ASN A 123 10.19 2.80 0.47
C ASN A 123 9.88 1.31 0.40
N ALA A 124 9.38 0.73 1.48
CA ALA A 124 9.11 -0.70 1.59
C ALA A 124 7.61 -1.00 1.49
N LEU A 125 7.28 -2.10 0.84
CA LEU A 125 5.93 -2.66 0.75
C LEU A 125 5.87 -3.99 1.49
N VAL A 126 4.84 -4.17 2.32
CA VAL A 126 4.55 -5.44 2.99
C VAL A 126 3.25 -5.99 2.42
N LEU A 127 3.31 -7.14 1.77
CA LEU A 127 2.13 -7.85 1.32
C LEU A 127 1.36 -8.43 2.49
N THR A 128 0.03 -8.29 2.44
CA THR A 128 -0.88 -8.75 3.50
C THR A 128 -1.79 -9.88 3.05
N ASP A 129 -1.68 -10.30 1.80
CA ASP A 129 -2.50 -11.33 1.20
C ASP A 129 -1.66 -12.46 0.61
N TYR A 130 -2.14 -13.70 0.69
CA TYR A 130 -1.50 -14.86 0.04
C TYR A 130 -1.77 -14.94 -1.46
N HIS A 131 -2.85 -14.32 -1.91
CA HIS A 131 -3.20 -14.23 -3.33
C HIS A 131 -2.84 -12.84 -3.83
N VAL A 132 -1.95 -12.78 -4.78
CA VAL A 132 -1.39 -11.50 -5.26
C VAL A 132 -2.19 -11.01 -6.46
N HIS A 133 -2.71 -9.81 -6.36
CA HIS A 133 -3.24 -9.06 -7.49
C HIS A 133 -2.10 -8.28 -8.14
N HIS A 134 -2.08 -8.14 -9.47
CA HIS A 134 -1.03 -7.43 -10.20
C HIS A 134 -0.76 -6.01 -9.66
N HIS A 135 -1.76 -5.39 -9.06
CA HIS A 135 -1.63 -4.08 -8.39
C HIS A 135 -0.58 -4.04 -7.26
N TRP A 136 -0.20 -5.19 -6.70
CA TRP A 136 0.88 -5.31 -5.71
C TRP A 136 2.29 -5.27 -6.32
N ALA A 137 2.43 -5.50 -7.62
CA ALA A 137 3.71 -5.39 -8.32
C ALA A 137 4.10 -3.92 -8.48
N ARG A 138 4.72 -3.34 -7.45
CA ARG A 138 5.07 -1.93 -7.36
C ARG A 138 6.56 -1.70 -7.56
N PRO A 139 6.97 -1.32 -8.79
CA PRO A 139 8.37 -0.99 -9.07
C PRO A 139 8.85 0.27 -8.31
N GLU A 140 7.94 1.05 -7.73
CA GLU A 140 8.23 2.19 -6.88
C GLU A 140 8.76 1.81 -5.49
N ALA A 141 8.60 0.53 -5.09
CA ALA A 141 9.15 0.01 -3.85
C ALA A 141 10.64 -0.32 -4.00
N ASP A 142 11.44 0.05 -3.03
CA ASP A 142 12.84 -0.36 -2.95
C ASP A 142 12.97 -1.79 -2.37
N LEU A 143 11.99 -2.21 -1.56
CA LEU A 143 11.90 -3.54 -0.96
C LEU A 143 10.43 -3.99 -0.86
N ILE A 144 10.16 -5.26 -1.20
CA ILE A 144 8.85 -5.87 -1.09
C ILE A 144 8.95 -7.12 -0.22
N LEU A 145 8.26 -7.11 0.92
CA LEU A 145 8.20 -8.21 1.86
C LEU A 145 6.99 -9.10 1.53
N LEU A 146 7.25 -10.39 1.32
CA LEU A 146 6.32 -11.33 0.72
C LEU A 146 5.93 -12.43 1.73
N PRO A 147 4.67 -12.94 1.66
CA PRO A 147 4.23 -13.99 2.57
C PRO A 147 4.81 -15.37 2.22
N THR A 148 5.07 -15.67 0.95
CA THR A 148 5.47 -17.01 0.50
C THR A 148 6.40 -16.96 -0.71
N GLU A 149 7.10 -18.07 -0.98
CA GLU A 149 7.90 -18.22 -2.19
C GLU A 149 7.01 -18.25 -3.46
N ALA A 150 5.77 -18.74 -3.37
CA ALA A 150 4.84 -18.69 -4.48
C ALA A 150 4.54 -17.25 -4.91
N THR A 151 4.28 -16.35 -3.94
CA THR A 151 4.08 -14.93 -4.23
C THR A 151 5.34 -14.25 -4.79
N ARG A 152 6.52 -14.73 -4.39
CA ARG A 152 7.79 -14.27 -4.95
C ARG A 152 7.91 -14.61 -6.43
N GLN A 153 7.54 -15.84 -6.81
CA GLN A 153 7.58 -16.27 -8.22
C GLN A 153 6.59 -15.47 -9.08
N GLU A 154 5.40 -15.15 -8.55
CA GLU A 154 4.44 -14.28 -9.25
C GLU A 154 5.01 -12.87 -9.48
N MET A 155 5.64 -12.27 -8.46
CA MET A 155 6.28 -10.95 -8.58
C MET A 155 7.41 -10.94 -9.61
N LEU A 156 8.25 -11.99 -9.65
CA LEU A 156 9.30 -12.15 -10.65
C LEU A 156 8.71 -12.26 -12.07
N ALA A 157 7.62 -13.02 -12.23
CA ALA A 157 6.93 -13.14 -13.52
C ALA A 157 6.33 -11.80 -13.99
N TRP A 158 6.03 -10.89 -13.10
CA TRP A 158 5.58 -9.52 -13.40
C TRP A 158 6.71 -8.50 -13.54
N GLY A 159 7.96 -8.96 -13.53
CA GLY A 159 9.12 -8.13 -13.83
C GLY A 159 9.67 -7.34 -12.64
N ILE A 160 9.30 -7.70 -11.40
CA ILE A 160 9.95 -7.12 -10.22
C ILE A 160 11.32 -7.79 -10.05
N GLU A 161 12.35 -6.98 -9.83
CA GLU A 161 13.74 -7.43 -9.65
C GLU A 161 13.89 -8.30 -8.38
N ALA A 162 14.63 -9.41 -8.49
CA ALA A 162 14.78 -10.41 -7.42
C ALA A 162 15.37 -9.81 -6.13
N GLU A 163 16.26 -8.84 -6.27
CA GLU A 163 16.96 -8.17 -5.18
C GLU A 163 16.03 -7.31 -4.31
N ARG A 164 14.86 -6.96 -4.83
CA ARG A 164 13.84 -6.20 -4.10
C ARG A 164 12.82 -7.09 -3.38
N LEU A 165 12.89 -8.41 -3.56
CA LEU A 165 11.92 -9.36 -3.08
C LEU A 165 12.46 -10.20 -1.91
N GLU A 166 11.81 -10.12 -0.75
CA GLU A 166 12.20 -10.89 0.43
C GLU A 166 10.99 -11.65 0.99
N VAL A 167 11.14 -12.96 1.21
CA VAL A 167 10.08 -13.80 1.79
C VAL A 167 10.21 -13.81 3.31
N THR A 168 9.27 -13.16 3.98
CA THR A 168 9.28 -12.98 5.45
C THR A 168 8.10 -13.62 6.16
N GLY A 169 7.09 -14.05 5.42
CA GLY A 169 5.79 -14.41 5.97
C GLY A 169 4.85 -13.21 6.13
N LEU A 170 3.61 -13.47 6.58
CA LEU A 170 2.66 -12.40 6.91
C LEU A 170 3.02 -11.79 8.27
N PRO A 171 2.92 -10.45 8.40
CA PRO A 171 3.08 -9.80 9.69
C PRO A 171 1.90 -10.13 10.61
N VAL A 172 2.19 -10.81 11.72
CA VAL A 172 1.22 -11.13 12.76
C VAL A 172 1.65 -10.48 14.07
N SER A 173 0.67 -10.05 14.87
CA SER A 173 0.95 -9.52 16.20
C SER A 173 1.52 -10.65 17.06
N LEU A 174 2.64 -10.40 17.70
CA LEU A 174 3.17 -11.27 18.76
C LEU A 174 2.42 -10.89 20.03
N GLU A 175 1.43 -11.71 20.43
CA GLU A 175 0.79 -11.59 21.74
C GLU A 175 1.75 -11.98 22.85
#